data_488810aba27b6e0d4f68bf4be9282bdc
#
_entry.id   488810aba27b6e0d4f68bf4be9282bdc
#
_cell.length_a   1.000
_cell.length_b   1.000
_cell.length_c   1.000
_cell.angle_alpha   90.00
_cell.angle_beta   90.00
_cell.angle_gamma   90.00
#
_symmetry.space_group_name_H-M   'P 1'
#
loop_
_entity.id
_entity.type
_entity.pdbx_description
1 polymer ?
#
loop_
_entity_poly.entity_id
_entity_poly.type
_entity_poly.pdbx_seq_one_letter_code
_entity_poly.pdbx_strand_id
1 'polypeptide(L)'
;MTANEMMALGARLVLPGHADTVARVDVDAVSFGARVTRTMMMGAAWGTITTAVFLITLFDPFMTSLPALVGSMSVYRSWRGRFQVRSFRGGCPRCGAEIQLKPNSRVSAPHPLVCYACHHEPKLVFVEA
;
A
#
# COMPACT_ATOMS: atom_id res chain seq x y z
N MET A 1 8.00 23.01 9.98
CA MET A 1 6.95 22.87 8.95
C MET A 1 7.61 22.37 7.71
N THR A 2 7.66 21.09 7.56
CA THR A 2 8.16 20.49 6.34
C THR A 2 7.06 20.59 5.30
N ALA A 3 7.33 21.39 4.26
CA ALA A 3 6.52 21.43 3.07
C ALA A 3 6.29 19.98 2.59
N ASN A 4 5.02 19.63 2.45
CA ASN A 4 4.63 18.47 1.69
C ASN A 4 5.27 18.63 0.30
N GLU A 5 6.36 17.96 0.07
CA GLU A 5 6.87 17.78 -1.28
C GLU A 5 5.83 16.97 -2.02
N MET A 6 4.90 17.64 -2.64
CA MET A 6 4.07 17.11 -3.69
C MET A 6 5.00 16.71 -4.83
N MET A 7 5.51 15.51 -4.79
CA MET A 7 6.22 14.94 -5.90
C MET A 7 5.19 14.43 -6.90
N ALA A 8 5.02 15.16 -8.00
CA ALA A 8 4.44 14.59 -9.20
C ALA A 8 5.45 13.59 -9.77
N LEU A 9 5.40 12.36 -9.29
CA LEU A 9 6.23 11.29 -9.82
C LEU A 9 5.68 10.86 -11.17
N GLY A 10 6.55 10.89 -12.18
CA GLY A 10 6.25 10.22 -13.44
C GLY A 10 6.02 8.74 -13.18
N ALA A 11 4.87 8.23 -13.55
CA ALA A 11 4.54 6.83 -13.41
C ALA A 11 4.24 6.22 -14.77
N ARG A 12 4.54 4.95 -14.93
CA ARG A 12 4.20 4.19 -16.14
C ARG A 12 3.33 2.99 -15.77
N LEU A 13 2.36 2.73 -16.62
CA LEU A 13 1.60 1.50 -16.59
C LEU A 13 2.21 0.52 -17.57
N VAL A 14 2.70 -0.58 -17.03
CA VAL A 14 3.37 -1.64 -17.80
C VAL A 14 2.45 -2.85 -17.87
N LEU A 15 2.15 -3.28 -19.09
CA LEU A 15 1.45 -4.53 -19.35
C LEU A 15 2.30 -5.36 -20.32
N PRO A 16 2.69 -6.60 -19.97
CA PRO A 16 3.49 -7.44 -20.85
C PRO A 16 2.84 -7.60 -22.23
N GLY A 17 3.60 -7.36 -23.29
CA GLY A 17 3.12 -7.47 -24.67
C GLY A 17 2.43 -6.20 -25.23
N HIS A 18 2.37 -5.10 -24.47
CA HIS A 18 1.77 -3.83 -24.89
C HIS A 18 2.73 -2.67 -24.62
N ALA A 19 2.55 -1.58 -25.36
CA ALA A 19 3.33 -0.36 -25.13
C ALA A 19 2.95 0.28 -23.78
N ASP A 20 3.97 0.74 -23.05
CA ASP A 20 3.77 1.42 -21.78
C ASP A 20 2.99 2.73 -21.95
N THR A 21 2.06 2.98 -21.05
CA THR A 21 1.35 4.27 -21.01
C THR A 21 1.84 5.12 -19.84
N VAL A 22 1.94 6.42 -20.09
CA VAL A 22 2.34 7.39 -19.06
C VAL A 22 1.14 7.67 -18.17
N ALA A 23 1.34 7.55 -16.86
CA ALA A 23 0.34 7.90 -15.85
C ALA A 23 0.83 9.10 -15.03
N ARG A 24 -0.09 9.94 -14.59
CA ARG A 24 0.17 11.00 -13.61
C ARG A 24 -0.33 10.57 -12.25
N VAL A 25 0.57 10.56 -11.31
CA VAL A 25 0.27 10.16 -9.93
C VAL A 25 0.76 11.27 -9.01
N ASP A 26 -0.16 11.88 -8.28
CA ASP A 26 0.18 12.76 -7.18
C ASP A 26 0.29 11.90 -5.92
N VAL A 27 1.48 11.79 -5.39
CA VAL A 27 1.75 11.02 -4.18
C VAL A 27 2.30 11.92 -3.08
N ASP A 28 1.81 11.69 -1.88
CA ASP A 28 2.39 12.26 -0.67
C ASP A 28 3.35 11.23 -0.07
N ALA A 29 4.60 11.60 0.10
CA ALA A 29 5.55 10.78 0.84
C ALA A 29 5.17 10.80 2.32
N VAL A 30 4.87 9.63 2.87
CA VAL A 30 4.58 9.51 4.31
C VAL A 30 5.89 9.74 5.07
N SER A 31 5.92 10.74 5.93
CA SER A 31 7.09 11.05 6.74
C SER A 31 7.53 9.85 7.59
N PHE A 32 8.81 9.73 7.83
CA PHE A 32 9.35 8.63 8.66
C PHE A 32 8.72 8.61 10.05
N GLY A 33 8.55 9.78 10.68
CA GLY A 33 7.90 9.89 11.99
C GLY A 33 6.46 9.38 11.99
N ALA A 34 5.66 9.74 11.00
CA ALA A 34 4.28 9.26 10.87
C ALA A 34 4.21 7.74 10.65
N ARG A 35 5.17 7.18 9.91
CA ARG A 35 5.28 5.72 9.71
C ARG A 35 5.62 5.01 11.01
N VAL A 36 6.60 5.50 11.74
CA VAL A 36 7.00 4.95 13.04
C VAL A 36 5.84 4.99 14.02
N THR A 37 5.21 6.14 14.20
CA THR A 37 4.08 6.31 15.12
C THR A 37 2.95 5.34 14.80
N ARG A 38 2.56 5.24 13.53
CA ARG A 38 1.50 4.31 13.12
C ARG A 38 1.86 2.85 13.33
N THR A 39 3.09 2.47 13.00
CA THR A 39 3.57 1.10 13.18
C THR A 39 3.62 0.73 14.67
N MET A 40 4.06 1.66 15.51
CA MET A 40 4.07 1.48 16.96
C MET A 40 2.66 1.35 17.54
N MET A 41 1.73 2.19 17.12
CA MET A 41 0.32 2.07 17.55
C MET A 41 -0.30 0.74 17.11
N MET A 42 -0.06 0.32 15.88
CA MET A 42 -0.54 -0.97 15.38
C MET A 42 0.09 -2.12 16.16
N GLY A 43 1.38 -2.07 16.41
CA GLY A 43 2.09 -3.07 17.20
C GLY A 43 1.60 -3.14 18.64
N ALA A 44 1.35 -2.00 19.28
CA ALA A 44 0.80 -1.94 20.63
C ALA A 44 -0.63 -2.54 20.69
N ALA A 45 -1.48 -2.23 19.73
CA ALA A 45 -2.84 -2.77 19.67
C ALA A 45 -2.83 -4.30 19.51
N TRP A 46 -2.04 -4.81 18.57
CA TRP A 46 -1.93 -6.26 18.38
C TRP A 46 -1.21 -6.96 19.53
N GLY A 47 -0.21 -6.34 20.14
CA GLY A 47 0.46 -6.82 21.33
C GLY A 47 -0.50 -6.97 22.52
N THR A 48 -1.38 -6.00 22.73
CA THR A 48 -2.40 -6.05 23.77
C THR A 48 -3.40 -7.17 23.51
N ILE A 49 -3.88 -7.31 22.27
CA ILE A 49 -4.80 -8.39 21.88
C ILE A 49 -4.14 -9.76 22.11
N THR A 50 -2.91 -9.94 21.66
CA THR A 50 -2.17 -11.20 21.83
C THR A 50 -1.98 -11.55 23.31
N THR A 51 -1.61 -10.58 24.14
CA THR A 51 -1.45 -10.77 25.58
C THR A 51 -2.78 -11.13 26.25
N ALA A 52 -3.87 -10.46 25.88
CA ALA A 52 -5.20 -10.76 26.40
C ALA A 52 -5.63 -12.20 26.05
N VAL A 53 -5.45 -12.61 24.79
CA VAL A 53 -5.75 -13.98 24.36
C VAL A 53 -4.91 -15.00 25.15
N PHE A 54 -3.62 -14.74 25.30
CA PHE A 54 -2.72 -15.61 26.06
C PHE A 54 -3.17 -15.82 27.52
N LEU A 55 -3.60 -14.76 28.18
CA LEU A 55 -4.09 -14.84 29.57
C LEU A 55 -5.45 -15.52 29.65
N ILE A 56 -6.35 -15.30 28.71
CA ILE A 56 -7.69 -15.90 28.71
C ILE A 56 -7.63 -17.40 28.41
N THR A 57 -6.75 -17.80 27.50
CA THR A 57 -6.59 -19.21 27.10
C THR A 57 -5.69 -20.02 28.01
N LEU A 58 -5.34 -19.50 29.19
CA LEU A 58 -4.54 -20.18 30.18
C LEU A 58 -3.24 -20.78 29.62
N PHE A 59 -2.51 -19.92 28.87
CA PHE A 59 -1.21 -20.26 28.29
C PHE A 59 -1.25 -21.28 27.14
N ASP A 60 -2.36 -21.38 26.43
CA ASP A 60 -2.41 -22.20 25.21
C ASP A 60 -1.61 -21.52 24.07
N PRO A 61 -0.47 -22.10 23.63
CA PRO A 61 0.37 -21.51 22.60
C PRO A 61 -0.28 -21.54 21.22
N PHE A 62 -1.19 -22.47 20.97
CA PHE A 62 -1.83 -22.63 19.66
C PHE A 62 -2.82 -21.49 19.39
N MET A 63 -3.68 -21.17 20.35
CA MET A 63 -4.64 -20.08 20.22
C MET A 63 -3.97 -18.70 20.21
N THR A 64 -2.83 -18.55 20.86
CA THR A 64 -2.06 -17.30 20.88
C THR A 64 -1.29 -17.06 19.60
N SER A 65 -0.92 -18.10 18.85
CA SER A 65 -0.15 -17.98 17.62
C SER A 65 -0.91 -17.26 16.50
N LEU A 66 -2.22 -17.46 16.39
CA LEU A 66 -3.05 -16.84 15.35
C LEU A 66 -3.03 -15.30 15.42
N PRO A 67 -3.40 -14.65 16.53
CA PRO A 67 -3.34 -13.19 16.62
C PRO A 67 -1.91 -12.65 16.49
N ALA A 68 -0.91 -13.38 16.95
CA ALA A 68 0.49 -13.00 16.79
C ALA A 68 0.91 -12.98 15.30
N LEU A 69 0.54 -13.97 14.50
CA LEU A 69 0.83 -14.03 13.08
C LEU A 69 0.10 -12.91 12.31
N VAL A 70 -1.19 -12.75 12.54
CA VAL A 70 -1.99 -11.71 11.89
C VAL A 70 -1.48 -10.32 12.27
N GLY A 71 -1.13 -10.11 13.53
CA GLY A 71 -0.56 -8.88 14.03
C GLY A 71 0.79 -8.55 13.39
N SER A 72 1.70 -9.51 13.32
CA SER A 72 3.01 -9.35 12.68
C SER A 72 2.89 -8.99 11.20
N MET A 73 1.99 -9.67 10.49
CA MET A 73 1.74 -9.38 9.08
C MET A 73 1.14 -7.99 8.87
N SER A 74 0.22 -7.57 9.74
CA SER A 74 -0.40 -6.24 9.70
C SER A 74 0.61 -5.13 9.96
N VAL A 75 1.49 -5.31 10.94
CA VAL A 75 2.58 -4.37 11.26
C VAL A 75 3.56 -4.28 10.08
N TYR A 76 3.95 -5.39 9.49
CA TYR A 76 4.83 -5.43 8.34
C TYR A 76 4.24 -4.71 7.12
N ARG A 77 2.97 -4.93 6.80
CA ARG A 77 2.27 -4.22 5.72
C ARG A 77 2.15 -2.73 5.99
N SER A 78 1.88 -2.34 7.23
CA SER A 78 1.84 -0.92 7.63
C SER A 78 3.19 -0.23 7.44
N TRP A 79 4.30 -0.93 7.70
CA TRP A 79 5.64 -0.40 7.50
C TRP A 79 6.02 -0.22 6.03
N ARG A 80 5.60 -1.14 5.16
CA ARG A 80 5.94 -1.09 3.73
C ARG A 80 5.24 0.01 2.94
N GLY A 81 4.10 0.49 3.37
CA GLY A 81 3.34 1.54 2.68
C GLY A 81 4.05 2.90 2.76
N ARG A 82 4.91 3.20 1.77
CA ARG A 82 5.72 4.43 1.73
C ARG A 82 5.00 5.62 1.12
N PHE A 83 4.12 5.37 0.16
CA PHE A 83 3.47 6.41 -0.62
C PHE A 83 1.96 6.34 -0.44
N GLN A 84 1.37 7.51 -0.25
CA GLN A 84 -0.08 7.66 -0.22
C GLN A 84 -0.51 8.38 -1.50
N VAL A 85 -1.35 7.75 -2.28
CA VAL A 85 -1.84 8.32 -3.54
C VAL A 85 -2.95 9.30 -3.23
N ARG A 86 -2.76 10.56 -3.65
CA ARG A 86 -3.77 11.60 -3.54
C ARG A 86 -4.69 11.61 -4.76
N SER A 87 -4.09 11.57 -5.94
CA SER A 87 -4.82 11.45 -7.20
C SER A 87 -4.07 10.56 -8.19
N PHE A 88 -4.82 9.86 -9.01
CA PHE A 88 -4.28 9.00 -10.05
C PHE A 88 -5.05 9.23 -11.35
N ARG A 89 -4.32 9.41 -12.44
CA ARG A 89 -4.87 9.44 -13.79
C ARG A 89 -3.97 8.63 -14.71
N GLY A 90 -4.51 7.57 -15.25
CA GLY A 90 -3.79 6.73 -16.20
C GLY A 90 -4.73 5.91 -17.06
N GLY A 91 -4.35 5.68 -18.30
CA GLY A 91 -5.07 4.86 -19.24
C GLY A 91 -4.52 3.44 -19.29
N CYS A 92 -5.39 2.46 -19.48
CA CYS A 92 -4.98 1.09 -19.68
C CYS A 92 -4.13 0.96 -20.96
N PRO A 93 -2.96 0.28 -20.92
CA PRO A 93 -2.12 0.10 -22.10
C PRO A 93 -2.79 -0.67 -23.24
N ARG A 94 -3.81 -1.49 -22.92
CA ARG A 94 -4.50 -2.31 -23.91
C ARG A 94 -5.73 -1.64 -24.52
N CYS A 95 -6.64 -1.15 -23.69
CA CYS A 95 -7.95 -0.64 -24.15
C CYS A 95 -8.08 0.88 -24.08
N GLY A 96 -7.11 1.59 -23.48
CA GLY A 96 -7.16 3.03 -23.32
C GLY A 96 -8.17 3.55 -22.28
N ALA A 97 -8.92 2.65 -21.61
CA ALA A 97 -9.86 3.03 -20.58
C ALA A 97 -9.15 3.64 -19.37
N GLU A 98 -9.74 4.68 -18.78
CA GLU A 98 -9.19 5.30 -17.58
C GLU A 98 -9.29 4.34 -16.39
N ILE A 99 -8.15 4.09 -15.75
CA ILE A 99 -8.09 3.27 -14.54
C ILE A 99 -8.25 4.19 -13.35
N GLN A 100 -9.15 3.85 -12.46
CA GLN A 100 -9.36 4.59 -11.22
C GLN A 100 -8.68 3.88 -10.06
N LEU A 101 -7.93 4.65 -9.28
CA LEU A 101 -7.35 4.21 -8.02
C LEU A 101 -8.05 4.95 -6.89
N LYS A 102 -8.38 4.22 -5.83
CA LYS A 102 -9.04 4.81 -4.67
C LYS A 102 -8.15 5.91 -4.05
N PRO A 103 -8.66 7.14 -3.85
CA PRO A 103 -7.90 8.20 -3.19
C PRO A 103 -7.51 7.77 -1.78
N ASN A 104 -6.39 8.28 -1.30
CA ASN A 104 -5.77 7.93 -0.02
C ASN A 104 -5.34 6.45 0.12
N SER A 105 -5.28 5.71 -0.97
CA SER A 105 -4.71 4.36 -0.94
C SER A 105 -3.20 4.41 -0.77
N ARG A 106 -2.65 3.46 -0.01
CA ARG A 106 -1.21 3.29 0.12
C ARG A 106 -0.74 2.30 -0.92
N VAL A 107 0.26 2.72 -1.66
CA VAL A 107 0.85 1.91 -2.71
C VAL A 107 2.34 1.68 -2.46
N SER A 108 2.77 0.50 -2.78
CA SER A 108 4.19 0.15 -2.88
C SER A 108 4.46 -0.25 -4.33
N ALA A 109 5.50 0.30 -4.93
CA ALA A 109 5.86 -0.07 -6.31
C ALA A 109 6.57 -1.45 -6.34
N PRO A 110 6.30 -2.31 -7.32
CA PRO A 110 5.26 -2.23 -8.33
C PRO A 110 3.87 -2.57 -7.76
N HIS A 111 2.84 -1.83 -8.16
CA HIS A 111 1.48 -2.04 -7.66
C HIS A 111 0.58 -2.57 -8.78
N PRO A 112 -0.05 -3.74 -8.60
CA PRO A 112 -0.99 -4.26 -9.59
C PRO A 112 -2.28 -3.43 -9.58
N LEU A 113 -2.74 -3.04 -10.75
CA LEU A 113 -4.00 -2.36 -10.96
C LEU A 113 -4.90 -3.25 -11.81
N VAL A 114 -6.18 -3.15 -11.61
CA VAL A 114 -7.16 -3.91 -12.40
C VAL A 114 -7.89 -2.96 -13.34
N CYS A 115 -7.85 -3.24 -14.64
CA CYS A 115 -8.69 -2.56 -15.61
C CYS A 115 -10.04 -3.27 -15.69
N TYR A 116 -11.10 -2.61 -15.28
CA TYR A 116 -12.45 -3.20 -15.29
C TYR A 116 -13.05 -3.31 -16.69
N ALA A 117 -12.50 -2.61 -17.68
CA ALA A 117 -12.98 -2.66 -19.06
C ALA A 117 -12.47 -3.88 -19.82
N CYS A 118 -11.20 -4.25 -19.66
CA CYS A 118 -10.58 -5.39 -20.35
C CYS A 118 -10.12 -6.52 -19.43
N HIS A 119 -10.31 -6.39 -18.14
CA HIS A 119 -9.94 -7.38 -17.11
C HIS A 119 -8.45 -7.78 -17.10
N HIS A 120 -7.58 -6.89 -17.55
CA HIS A 120 -6.13 -7.07 -17.45
C HIS A 120 -5.57 -6.35 -16.24
N GLU A 121 -4.44 -6.83 -15.75
CA GLU A 121 -3.77 -6.31 -14.56
C GLU A 121 -2.45 -5.59 -14.96
N PRO A 122 -2.50 -4.33 -15.42
CA PRO A 122 -1.29 -3.56 -15.63
C PRO A 122 -0.62 -3.26 -14.28
N LYS A 123 0.71 -3.20 -14.29
CA LYS A 123 1.50 -2.85 -13.11
C LYS A 123 1.88 -1.38 -13.16
N LEU A 124 1.64 -0.69 -12.05
CA LEU A 124 2.09 0.68 -11.84
C LEU A 124 3.54 0.67 -11.39
N VAL A 125 4.41 1.29 -12.17
CA VAL A 125 5.83 1.45 -11.87
C VAL A 125 6.14 2.95 -11.77
N PHE A 126 6.79 3.37 -10.70
CA PHE A 126 7.27 4.74 -10.57
C PHE A 126 8.59 4.88 -11.31
N VAL A 127 8.68 5.92 -12.13
CA VAL A 127 9.93 6.29 -12.77
C VAL A 127 10.59 7.32 -11.86
N GLU A 128 11.66 6.92 -11.21
CA GLU A 128 12.52 7.88 -10.54
C GLU A 128 13.14 8.79 -11.59
N ALA A 129 12.89 10.05 -11.44
CA ALA A 129 13.51 11.07 -12.27
C ALA A 129 14.97 11.28 -11.84
#